data_1ed850e598e0716f8eb0dd545bef09db
#
_entry.id   1ed850e598e0716f8eb0dd545bef09db
#
_cell.length_a   1.000
_cell.length_b   1.000
_cell.length_c   1.000
_cell.angle_alpha   90.00
_cell.angle_beta   90.00
_cell.angle_gamma   90.00
#
_symmetry.space_group_name_H-M   'P 1'
#
loop_
_entity.id
_entity.type
_entity.pdbx_description
1 polymer ?
#
loop_
_entity_poly.entity_id
_entity_poly.type
_entity_poly.pdbx_seq_one_letter_code
_entity_poly.pdbx_strand_id
1 'polypeptide(L)'
;MTAAQLGSRMGISQVAVTQLEQREMEGTISVESLQRAARAMDATAHCVFVPNSTLEDTVLRRAREVANRDLEGVDHSMRLEDQAVEQRATKRLLREHIADVLDSRRLWAEDR
;
A
#
# COMPACT_ATOMS: atom_id res chain seq x y z
N MET A 1 30.41 14.00 8.68
CA MET A 1 29.96 15.39 8.48
C MET A 1 29.16 15.80 9.69
N THR A 2 29.42 16.97 10.28
CA THR A 2 28.65 17.50 11.42
C THR A 2 27.44 18.27 10.93
N ALA A 3 26.43 18.49 11.79
CA ALA A 3 25.24 19.30 11.46
C ALA A 3 25.65 20.74 11.02
N ALA A 4 26.70 21.32 11.64
CA ALA A 4 27.21 22.63 11.23
C ALA A 4 27.80 22.61 9.81
N GLN A 5 28.55 21.57 9.45
CA GLN A 5 29.09 21.37 8.11
C GLN A 5 28.03 21.16 7.06
N LEU A 6 27.01 20.35 7.37
CA LEU A 6 25.86 20.13 6.49
C LEU A 6 25.08 21.44 6.30
N GLY A 7 24.83 22.17 7.40
CA GLY A 7 24.16 23.46 7.35
C GLY A 7 24.88 24.46 6.44
N SER A 8 26.21 24.55 6.55
CA SER A 8 27.02 25.39 5.67
C SER A 8 26.85 25.00 4.19
N ARG A 9 26.84 23.71 3.87
CA ARG A 9 26.64 23.20 2.49
C ARG A 9 25.23 23.42 1.95
N MET A 10 24.23 23.37 2.82
CA MET A 10 22.82 23.62 2.47
C MET A 10 22.47 25.12 2.46
N GLY A 11 23.35 26.01 2.96
CA GLY A 11 23.04 27.42 3.13
C GLY A 11 22.03 27.71 4.25
N ILE A 12 22.00 26.89 5.30
CA ILE A 12 21.11 27.02 6.45
C ILE A 12 21.88 26.92 7.78
N SER A 13 21.26 27.32 8.87
CA SER A 13 21.86 27.23 10.19
C SER A 13 21.97 25.78 10.69
N GLN A 14 22.92 25.54 11.62
CA GLN A 14 23.01 24.25 12.33
C GLN A 14 21.69 23.88 13.02
N VAL A 15 21.01 24.85 13.61
CA VAL A 15 19.70 24.63 14.27
C VAL A 15 18.67 24.16 13.25
N ALA A 16 18.65 24.72 12.03
CA ALA A 16 17.76 24.29 10.98
C ALA A 16 18.04 22.84 10.52
N VAL A 17 19.33 22.44 10.48
CA VAL A 17 19.68 21.03 10.22
C VAL A 17 19.15 20.11 11.31
N THR A 18 19.35 20.43 12.56
CA THR A 18 18.82 19.64 13.70
C THR A 18 17.29 19.52 13.65
N GLN A 19 16.60 20.59 13.23
CA GLN A 19 15.14 20.52 13.02
C GLN A 19 14.75 19.62 11.84
N LEU A 20 15.55 19.55 10.77
CA LEU A 20 15.32 18.62 9.66
C LEU A 20 15.50 17.17 10.13
N GLU A 21 16.56 16.88 10.89
CA GLU A 21 16.80 15.55 11.48
C GLU A 21 15.65 15.14 12.41
N GLN A 22 15.16 16.06 13.23
CA GLN A 22 14.01 15.80 14.11
C GLN A 22 12.74 15.47 13.30
N ARG A 23 12.46 16.21 12.23
CA ARG A 23 11.31 15.95 11.35
C ARG A 23 11.45 14.62 10.59
N GLU A 24 12.67 14.21 10.24
CA GLU A 24 12.93 12.91 9.65
C GLU A 24 12.56 11.79 10.64
N MET A 25 13.02 11.88 11.88
CA MET A 25 12.68 10.92 12.94
C MET A 25 11.18 10.84 13.20
N GLU A 26 10.47 11.96 13.13
CA GLU A 26 9.01 12.06 13.30
C GLU A 26 8.23 11.66 12.05
N GLY A 27 8.88 11.43 10.90
CA GLY A 27 8.24 11.12 9.63
C GLY A 27 7.49 12.30 9.00
N THR A 28 7.80 13.55 9.41
CA THR A 28 7.14 14.78 8.92
C THR A 28 7.98 15.58 7.92
N ILE A 29 9.19 15.12 7.60
CA ILE A 29 10.06 15.77 6.64
C ILE A 29 9.52 15.65 5.22
N SER A 30 9.65 16.70 4.41
CA SER A 30 9.27 16.65 3.00
C SER A 30 10.35 15.94 2.16
N VAL A 31 9.93 15.29 1.08
CA VAL A 31 10.84 14.69 0.08
C VAL A 31 11.78 15.73 -0.51
N GLU A 32 11.30 16.96 -0.72
CA GLU A 32 12.12 18.06 -1.20
C GLU A 32 13.26 18.39 -0.23
N SER A 33 12.98 18.42 1.08
CA SER A 33 14.00 18.65 2.11
C SER A 33 15.04 17.53 2.13
N LEU A 34 14.62 16.27 2.00
CA LEU A 34 15.52 15.12 1.88
C LEU A 34 16.42 15.23 0.63
N GLN A 35 15.85 15.61 -0.50
CA GLN A 35 16.60 15.81 -1.75
C GLN A 35 17.61 16.94 -1.65
N ARG A 36 17.26 18.03 -0.97
CA ARG A 36 18.21 19.15 -0.71
C ARG A 36 19.37 18.70 0.17
N ALA A 37 19.08 17.97 1.25
CA ALA A 37 20.12 17.43 2.12
C ALA A 37 21.03 16.44 1.38
N ALA A 38 20.46 15.55 0.58
CA ALA A 38 21.21 14.60 -0.24
C ALA A 38 22.16 15.32 -1.21
N ARG A 39 21.67 16.31 -1.95
CA ARG A 39 22.52 17.11 -2.86
C ARG A 39 23.68 17.79 -2.15
N ALA A 40 23.46 18.28 -0.93
CA ALA A 40 24.52 18.88 -0.13
C ALA A 40 25.61 17.87 0.29
N MET A 41 25.27 16.57 0.30
CA MET A 41 26.18 15.45 0.59
C MET A 41 26.73 14.76 -0.68
N ASP A 42 26.53 15.35 -1.85
CA ASP A 42 26.85 14.73 -3.15
C ASP A 42 26.14 13.39 -3.35
N ALA A 43 24.87 13.31 -2.96
CA ALA A 43 24.02 12.13 -3.01
C ALA A 43 22.66 12.43 -3.64
N THR A 44 21.90 11.40 -3.95
CA THR A 44 20.53 11.50 -4.42
C THR A 44 19.60 10.74 -3.46
N ALA A 45 18.54 11.39 -2.99
CA ALA A 45 17.53 10.73 -2.19
C ALA A 45 16.47 10.11 -3.10
N HIS A 46 16.14 8.85 -2.82
CA HIS A 46 15.06 8.12 -3.47
C HIS A 46 14.01 7.72 -2.42
N CYS A 47 12.73 7.94 -2.74
CA CYS A 47 11.62 7.41 -1.96
C CYS A 47 11.06 6.21 -2.71
N VAL A 48 10.99 5.06 -2.08
CA VAL A 48 10.51 3.83 -2.69
C VAL A 48 9.40 3.20 -1.85
N PHE A 49 8.40 2.61 -2.51
CA PHE A 49 7.38 1.80 -1.85
C PHE A 49 7.80 0.34 -1.99
N VAL A 50 7.98 -0.33 -0.87
CA VAL A 50 8.29 -1.77 -0.82
C VAL A 50 7.02 -2.51 -0.45
N PRO A 51 6.44 -3.32 -1.36
CA PRO A 51 5.26 -4.12 -1.05
C PRO A 51 5.54 -5.09 0.10
N ASN A 52 4.57 -5.30 0.99
CA ASN A 52 4.67 -6.25 2.10
C ASN A 52 4.57 -7.72 1.66
N SER A 53 4.08 -7.96 0.43
CA SER A 53 3.99 -9.26 -0.23
C SER A 53 4.23 -9.09 -1.73
N THR A 54 4.22 -10.18 -2.51
CA THR A 54 4.29 -10.05 -3.97
C THR A 54 3.10 -9.27 -4.51
N LEU A 55 3.26 -8.61 -5.66
CA LEU A 55 2.16 -7.90 -6.30
C LEU A 55 1.01 -8.85 -6.67
N GLU A 56 1.35 -10.06 -7.12
CA GLU A 56 0.38 -11.12 -7.43
C GLU A 56 -0.44 -11.51 -6.21
N ASP A 57 0.20 -11.76 -5.06
CA ASP A 57 -0.49 -12.07 -3.81
C ASP A 57 -1.40 -10.93 -3.36
N THR A 58 -0.95 -9.69 -3.52
CA THR A 58 -1.74 -8.50 -3.18
C THR A 58 -2.99 -8.40 -4.04
N VAL A 59 -2.85 -8.58 -5.35
CA VAL A 59 -3.97 -8.54 -6.30
C VAL A 59 -4.95 -9.68 -6.05
N LEU A 60 -4.45 -10.93 -5.87
CA LEU A 60 -5.29 -12.09 -5.61
C LEU A 60 -6.03 -11.98 -4.27
N ARG A 61 -5.37 -11.50 -3.24
CA ARG A 61 -6.01 -11.27 -1.94
C ARG A 61 -7.14 -10.24 -2.07
N ARG A 62 -6.90 -9.13 -2.76
CA ARG A 62 -7.92 -8.11 -2.97
C ARG A 62 -9.09 -8.62 -3.81
N ALA A 63 -8.83 -9.38 -4.86
CA ALA A 63 -9.86 -9.99 -5.67
C ALA A 63 -10.75 -10.95 -4.87
N ARG A 64 -10.17 -11.73 -3.95
CA ARG A 64 -10.92 -12.61 -3.03
C ARG A 64 -11.78 -11.80 -2.06
N GLU A 65 -11.26 -10.70 -1.50
CA GLU A 65 -12.02 -9.82 -0.60
C GLU A 65 -13.24 -9.24 -1.31
N VAL A 66 -13.08 -8.71 -2.53
CA VAL A 66 -14.17 -8.17 -3.33
C VAL A 66 -15.19 -9.27 -3.68
N ALA A 67 -14.72 -10.43 -4.17
CA ALA A 67 -15.58 -11.53 -4.53
C ALA A 67 -16.38 -12.09 -3.34
N ASN A 68 -15.76 -12.24 -2.18
CA ASN A 68 -16.44 -12.68 -0.96
C ASN A 68 -17.52 -11.69 -0.54
N ARG A 69 -17.25 -10.40 -0.60
CA ARG A 69 -18.20 -9.36 -0.26
C ARG A 69 -19.43 -9.40 -1.19
N ASP A 70 -19.19 -9.49 -2.50
CA ASP A 70 -20.26 -9.58 -3.50
C ASP A 70 -21.14 -10.83 -3.28
N LEU A 71 -20.55 -11.94 -2.81
CA LEU A 71 -21.26 -13.20 -2.56
C LEU A 71 -21.95 -13.26 -1.18
N GLU A 72 -21.49 -12.52 -0.18
CA GLU A 72 -22.14 -12.46 1.14
C GLU A 72 -23.59 -11.99 1.08
N GLY A 73 -23.92 -11.09 0.15
CA GLY A 73 -25.28 -10.64 -0.11
C GLY A 73 -26.21 -11.73 -0.68
N VAL A 74 -25.65 -12.77 -1.29
CA VAL A 74 -26.40 -13.89 -1.93
C VAL A 74 -26.58 -15.07 -0.98
N ASP A 75 -25.65 -15.27 -0.05
CA ASP A 75 -25.57 -16.47 0.80
C ASP A 75 -26.62 -16.51 1.93
N HIS A 76 -27.29 -15.38 2.22
CA HIS A 76 -28.27 -15.30 3.31
C HIS A 76 -29.57 -16.09 3.04
N SER A 77 -29.83 -16.44 1.78
CA SER A 77 -31.07 -17.16 1.37
C SER A 77 -30.88 -18.67 1.11
N MET A 78 -29.64 -19.19 1.08
CA MET A 78 -29.35 -20.58 0.67
C MET A 78 -28.82 -21.51 1.77
N ARG A 79 -28.83 -21.12 3.03
CA ARG A 79 -28.17 -21.85 4.13
C ARG A 79 -28.84 -23.16 4.61
N LEU A 80 -29.87 -23.66 3.98
CA LEU A 80 -30.69 -24.75 4.56
C LEU A 80 -30.58 -26.12 3.89
N GLU A 81 -29.87 -26.33 2.77
CA GLU A 81 -29.81 -27.63 2.11
C GLU A 81 -28.41 -28.03 1.63
N ASP A 82 -27.87 -29.12 2.20
CA ASP A 82 -26.73 -29.94 1.76
C ASP A 82 -25.33 -29.27 1.65
N GLN A 83 -24.63 -29.22 2.78
CA GLN A 83 -23.34 -28.50 2.96
C GLN A 83 -22.17 -28.95 2.06
N ALA A 84 -22.10 -30.20 1.59
CA ALA A 84 -20.91 -30.69 0.85
C ALA A 84 -20.98 -30.38 -0.65
N VAL A 85 -22.12 -30.40 -1.27
CA VAL A 85 -22.37 -30.00 -2.67
C VAL A 85 -22.28 -28.46 -2.76
N GLU A 86 -22.77 -27.78 -1.75
CA GLU A 86 -22.76 -26.34 -1.60
C GLU A 86 -21.31 -25.79 -1.52
N GLN A 87 -20.42 -26.42 -0.76
CA GLN A 87 -19.03 -26.00 -0.65
C GLN A 87 -18.25 -26.08 -1.97
N ARG A 88 -18.50 -27.11 -2.80
CA ARG A 88 -17.86 -27.24 -4.11
C ARG A 88 -18.40 -26.23 -5.12
N ALA A 89 -19.70 -26.02 -5.13
CA ALA A 89 -20.35 -25.01 -5.96
C ALA A 89 -19.91 -23.60 -5.56
N THR A 90 -19.85 -23.31 -4.27
CA THR A 90 -19.37 -22.02 -3.74
C THR A 90 -17.90 -21.75 -4.10
N LYS A 91 -17.02 -22.76 -4.01
CA LYS A 91 -15.62 -22.62 -4.43
C LYS A 91 -15.47 -22.34 -5.92
N ARG A 92 -16.31 -22.99 -6.76
CA ARG A 92 -16.30 -22.74 -8.20
C ARG A 92 -16.79 -21.34 -8.53
N LEU A 93 -17.92 -20.94 -7.97
CA LEU A 93 -18.47 -19.58 -8.11
C LEU A 93 -17.47 -18.51 -7.64
N LEU A 94 -16.83 -18.75 -6.53
CA LEU A 94 -15.80 -17.83 -6.02
C LEU A 94 -14.63 -17.68 -7.00
N ARG A 95 -14.15 -18.78 -7.60
CA ARG A 95 -13.07 -18.72 -8.60
C ARG A 95 -13.47 -17.96 -9.86
N GLU A 96 -14.68 -18.22 -10.36
CA GLU A 96 -15.23 -17.53 -11.52
C GLU A 96 -15.40 -16.03 -11.23
N HIS A 97 -15.89 -15.70 -10.05
CA HIS A 97 -16.08 -14.31 -9.63
C HIS A 97 -14.74 -13.57 -9.38
N ILE A 98 -13.73 -14.26 -8.83
CA ILE A 98 -12.38 -13.72 -8.71
C ILE A 98 -11.81 -13.42 -10.09
N ALA A 99 -11.99 -14.29 -11.08
CA ALA A 99 -11.52 -14.06 -12.44
C ALA A 99 -12.20 -12.83 -13.07
N ASP A 100 -13.51 -12.68 -12.86
CA ASP A 100 -14.28 -11.52 -13.33
C ASP A 100 -13.81 -10.20 -12.65
N VAL A 101 -13.57 -10.23 -11.35
CA VAL A 101 -13.04 -9.08 -10.60
C VAL A 101 -11.65 -8.69 -11.08
N LEU A 102 -10.79 -9.67 -11.39
CA LEU A 102 -9.43 -9.42 -11.91
C LEU A 102 -9.45 -8.78 -13.29
N ASP A 103 -10.39 -9.18 -14.15
CA ASP A 103 -10.55 -8.61 -15.50
C ASP A 103 -11.27 -7.25 -15.47
N SER A 104 -12.00 -6.96 -14.42
CA SER A 104 -12.73 -5.72 -14.23
C SER A 104 -11.86 -4.62 -13.61
N ARG A 105 -12.19 -3.35 -13.89
CA ARG A 105 -11.57 -2.19 -13.21
C ARG A 105 -12.06 -2.00 -11.77
N ARG A 106 -12.84 -2.94 -11.22
CA ARG A 106 -13.49 -2.85 -9.90
C ARG A 106 -12.56 -3.24 -8.75
N LEU A 107 -11.40 -3.84 -9.03
CA LEU A 107 -10.48 -4.38 -8.02
C LEU A 107 -10.15 -3.37 -6.91
N TRP A 108 -9.94 -2.12 -7.28
CA TRP A 108 -9.58 -1.02 -6.36
C TRP A 108 -10.69 0.01 -6.18
N ALA A 109 -11.89 -0.27 -6.70
CA ALA A 109 -13.02 0.61 -6.46
C ALA A 109 -13.39 0.60 -4.97
N GLU A 110 -13.62 1.80 -4.43
CA GLU A 110 -14.19 1.94 -3.08
C GLU A 110 -15.67 1.61 -3.12
N ASP A 111 -16.15 0.95 -2.08
CA ASP A 111 -17.58 0.77 -1.89
C ASP A 111 -18.21 2.12 -1.54
N ARG A 112 -19.07 2.54 -2.38
CA ARG A 112 -19.92 3.70 -2.12
C ARG A 112 -21.24 3.27 -1.51
#